data_c04f610d009e0f5db5c54d91ea4e0511
#
_entry.id   c04f610d009e0f5db5c54d91ea4e0511
#
_cell.length_a   1.000
_cell.length_b   1.000
_cell.length_c   1.000
_cell.angle_alpha   90.00
_cell.angle_beta   90.00
_cell.angle_gamma   90.00
#
_symmetry.space_group_name_H-M   'P 1'
#
loop_
_entity.id
_entity.type
_entity.pdbx_description
1 polymer ?
#
loop_
_entity_poly.entity_id
_entity_poly.type
_entity_poly.pdbx_seq_one_letter_code
_entity_poly.pdbx_strand_id
1 'polypeptide(L)'
;MLVNTCVFDAYGTLFDVNAAARIAADEPNREIFKDVWPSVSNIWRMKQLQYTWLRSMTGSYTDFWSITQNSLDFALEAHKLQNDLVLKERLLALYWELQPYSEVSQMLKELKKMVLKLLFYPMDLQKC
;
A
#
# COMPACT_ATOMS: atom_id res chain seq x y z
N MET A 1 7.16 -10.43 -32.51
CA MET A 1 8.03 -10.01 -31.38
C MET A 1 7.76 -10.94 -30.21
N LEU A 2 8.78 -11.57 -29.71
CA LEU A 2 8.65 -12.44 -28.54
C LEU A 2 8.90 -11.62 -27.28
N VAL A 3 7.89 -11.50 -26.41
CA VAL A 3 8.05 -10.93 -25.09
C VAL A 3 8.68 -11.98 -24.17
N ASN A 4 9.81 -11.65 -23.58
CA ASN A 4 10.55 -12.56 -22.69
C ASN A 4 10.64 -12.05 -21.24
N THR A 5 10.13 -10.86 -20.97
CA THR A 5 10.21 -10.22 -19.65
C THR A 5 8.91 -9.50 -19.35
N CYS A 6 8.39 -9.69 -18.14
CA CYS A 6 7.29 -8.90 -17.59
C CYS A 6 7.78 -8.14 -16.37
N VAL A 7 7.42 -6.86 -16.28
CA VAL A 7 7.75 -5.98 -15.15
C VAL A 7 6.45 -5.54 -14.48
N PHE A 8 6.35 -5.72 -13.17
CA PHE A 8 5.17 -5.39 -12.39
C PHE A 8 5.46 -4.30 -11.37
N ASP A 9 4.54 -3.35 -11.26
CA ASP A 9 4.39 -2.55 -10.06
C ASP A 9 3.84 -3.44 -8.92
N ALA A 10 4.10 -3.08 -7.67
CA ALA A 10 3.73 -3.89 -6.51
C ALA A 10 2.44 -3.41 -5.84
N TYR A 11 2.47 -2.21 -5.29
CA TYR A 11 1.39 -1.68 -4.44
C TYR A 11 0.20 -1.17 -5.25
N GLY A 12 -0.95 -1.83 -5.09
CA GLY A 12 -2.16 -1.56 -5.86
C GLY A 12 -2.22 -2.29 -7.20
N THR A 13 -1.19 -3.04 -7.57
CA THR A 13 -1.14 -3.89 -8.76
C THR A 13 -1.10 -5.37 -8.40
N LEU A 14 -0.14 -5.78 -7.58
CA LEU A 14 -0.03 -7.15 -7.06
C LEU A 14 -0.57 -7.27 -5.65
N PHE A 15 -0.36 -6.26 -4.80
CA PHE A 15 -0.81 -6.23 -3.41
C PHE A 15 -2.03 -5.33 -3.24
N ASP A 16 -3.02 -5.83 -2.51
CA ASP A 16 -4.24 -5.10 -2.18
C ASP A 16 -3.97 -4.07 -1.09
N VAL A 17 -3.73 -2.83 -1.49
CA VAL A 17 -3.41 -1.72 -0.57
C VAL A 17 -4.57 -1.35 0.37
N ASN A 18 -5.80 -1.76 0.05
CA ASN A 18 -6.96 -1.54 0.90
C ASN A 18 -7.14 -2.65 1.95
N ALA A 19 -6.41 -3.76 1.83
CA ALA A 19 -6.58 -4.92 2.72
C ALA A 19 -6.32 -4.58 4.18
N ALA A 20 -5.31 -3.76 4.47
CA ALA A 20 -4.99 -3.36 5.84
C ALA A 20 -6.17 -2.67 6.54
N ALA A 21 -6.76 -1.67 5.90
CA ALA A 21 -7.90 -0.94 6.46
C ALA A 21 -9.16 -1.81 6.55
N ARG A 22 -9.42 -2.62 5.52
CA ARG A 22 -10.57 -3.53 5.50
C ARG A 22 -10.51 -4.56 6.63
N ILE A 23 -9.36 -5.19 6.83
CA ILE A 23 -9.17 -6.19 7.87
C ILE A 23 -9.30 -5.54 9.26
N ALA A 24 -8.66 -4.39 9.48
CA ALA A 24 -8.78 -3.67 10.74
C ALA A 24 -10.22 -3.26 11.06
N ALA A 25 -11.01 -2.91 10.05
CA ALA A 25 -12.41 -2.51 10.22
C ALA A 25 -13.31 -3.67 10.67
N ASP A 26 -12.96 -4.90 10.36
CA ASP A 26 -13.71 -6.09 10.76
C ASP A 26 -13.30 -6.63 12.15
N GLU A 27 -12.28 -6.05 12.78
CA GLU A 27 -11.85 -6.42 14.12
C GLU A 27 -12.80 -5.89 15.21
N PRO A 28 -12.87 -6.55 16.38
CA PRO A 28 -13.69 -6.09 17.51
C PRO A 28 -13.32 -4.67 17.97
N ASN A 29 -14.29 -3.94 18.48
CA ASN A 29 -14.14 -2.57 19.02
C ASN A 29 -13.64 -1.55 17.97
N ARG A 30 -14.09 -1.69 16.72
CA ARG A 30 -13.75 -0.82 15.59
C ARG A 30 -14.98 -0.17 14.95
N GLU A 31 -16.06 0.00 15.68
CA GLU A 31 -17.34 0.48 15.15
C GLU A 31 -17.18 1.83 14.43
N ILE A 32 -16.47 2.79 15.03
CA ILE A 32 -16.22 4.10 14.42
C ILE A 32 -15.36 3.95 13.15
N PHE A 33 -14.32 3.13 13.20
CA PHE A 33 -13.44 2.94 12.07
C PHE A 33 -14.14 2.18 10.93
N LYS A 34 -15.03 1.25 11.25
CA LYS A 34 -15.80 0.49 10.27
C LYS A 34 -16.62 1.37 9.33
N ASP A 35 -17.13 2.48 9.83
CA ASP A 35 -17.92 3.42 9.02
C ASP A 35 -17.06 4.28 8.09
N VAL A 36 -15.79 4.50 8.42
CA VAL A 36 -14.91 5.45 7.73
C VAL A 36 -13.71 4.82 7.03
N TRP A 37 -13.47 3.53 7.23
CA TRP A 37 -12.27 2.88 6.69
C TRP A 37 -12.07 3.05 5.17
N PRO A 38 -13.12 3.05 4.32
CA PRO A 38 -12.91 3.23 2.88
C PRO A 38 -12.32 4.60 2.58
N SER A 39 -12.80 5.63 3.27
CA SER A 39 -12.28 7.00 3.13
C SER A 39 -10.86 7.12 3.68
N VAL A 40 -10.59 6.54 4.85
CA VAL A 40 -9.24 6.52 5.44
C VAL A 40 -8.26 5.83 4.50
N SER A 41 -8.62 4.67 3.97
CA SER A 41 -7.78 3.91 3.03
C SER A 41 -7.48 4.70 1.76
N ASN A 42 -8.49 5.36 1.21
CA ASN A 42 -8.34 6.19 0.00
C ASN A 42 -7.43 7.40 0.24
N ILE A 43 -7.63 8.13 1.34
CA ILE A 43 -6.78 9.28 1.72
C ILE A 43 -5.36 8.81 1.98
N TRP A 44 -5.18 7.70 2.70
CA TRP A 44 -3.88 7.11 2.98
C TRP A 44 -3.09 6.84 1.68
N ARG A 45 -3.72 6.15 0.73
CA ARG A 45 -3.10 5.84 -0.57
C ARG A 45 -2.81 7.11 -1.38
N MET A 46 -3.74 8.02 -1.44
CA MET A 46 -3.56 9.29 -2.15
C MET A 46 -2.39 10.10 -1.60
N LYS A 47 -2.30 10.23 -0.26
CA LYS A 47 -1.19 10.95 0.40
C LYS A 47 0.14 10.24 0.25
N GLN A 48 0.16 8.92 0.30
CA GLN A 48 1.36 8.13 0.06
C GLN A 48 1.94 8.41 -1.34
N LEU A 49 1.09 8.45 -2.37
CA LEU A 49 1.50 8.81 -3.73
C LEU A 49 1.97 10.27 -3.83
N GLN A 50 1.21 11.21 -3.27
CA GLN A 50 1.56 12.64 -3.27
C GLN A 50 2.90 12.90 -2.57
N TYR A 51 3.13 12.34 -1.38
CA TYR A 51 4.37 12.51 -0.65
C TYR A 51 5.56 11.90 -1.37
N THR A 52 5.38 10.75 -2.01
CA THR A 52 6.42 10.13 -2.84
C THR A 52 6.84 11.06 -3.97
N TRP A 53 5.87 11.60 -4.72
CA TRP A 53 6.15 12.49 -5.85
C TRP A 53 6.76 13.82 -5.41
N LEU A 54 6.21 14.46 -4.39
CA LEU A 54 6.72 15.74 -3.88
C LEU A 54 8.16 15.62 -3.37
N ARG A 55 8.47 14.58 -2.62
CA ARG A 55 9.81 14.36 -2.10
C ARG A 55 10.81 14.01 -3.19
N SER A 56 10.39 13.25 -4.20
CA SER A 56 11.21 12.98 -5.37
C SER A 56 11.55 14.27 -6.13
N MET A 57 10.57 15.15 -6.37
CA MET A 57 10.76 16.41 -7.09
C MET A 57 11.59 17.44 -6.31
N THR A 58 11.50 17.46 -4.98
CA THR A 58 12.23 18.41 -4.12
C THR A 58 13.60 17.91 -3.70
N GLY A 59 13.98 16.68 -4.08
CA GLY A 59 15.23 16.07 -3.66
C GLY A 59 15.30 15.68 -2.17
N SER A 60 14.17 15.74 -1.45
CA SER A 60 14.06 15.38 -0.04
C SER A 60 13.71 13.90 0.11
N TYR A 61 14.63 13.04 -0.28
CA TYR A 61 14.42 11.60 -0.20
C TYR A 61 14.08 11.14 1.22
N THR A 62 13.07 10.32 1.32
CA THR A 62 12.69 9.60 2.54
C THR A 62 12.29 8.19 2.13
N ASP A 63 12.58 7.20 2.98
CA ASP A 63 12.18 5.82 2.71
C ASP A 63 10.66 5.66 2.64
N PHE A 64 10.23 4.66 1.89
CA PHE A 64 8.81 4.42 1.63
C PHE A 64 8.01 4.12 2.91
N TRP A 65 8.65 3.51 3.90
CA TRP A 65 7.99 3.21 5.17
C TRP A 65 7.66 4.49 5.96
N SER A 66 8.57 5.44 6.02
CA SER A 66 8.31 6.75 6.62
C SER A 66 7.20 7.51 5.88
N ILE A 67 7.17 7.43 4.55
CA ILE A 67 6.07 7.98 3.75
C ILE A 67 4.74 7.31 4.10
N THR A 68 4.74 5.99 4.22
CA THR A 68 3.56 5.20 4.59
C THR A 68 3.02 5.61 5.96
N GLN A 69 3.89 5.81 6.95
CA GLN A 69 3.51 6.29 8.27
C GLN A 69 2.95 7.72 8.25
N ASN A 70 3.64 8.64 7.60
CA ASN A 70 3.22 10.05 7.53
C ASN A 70 1.89 10.22 6.78
N SER A 71 1.66 9.45 5.74
CA SER A 71 0.41 9.47 4.99
C SER A 71 -0.75 8.87 5.80
N LEU A 72 -0.48 7.86 6.63
CA LEU A 72 -1.47 7.32 7.56
C LEU A 72 -1.84 8.34 8.63
N ASP A 73 -0.88 9.05 9.20
CA ASP A 73 -1.14 10.12 10.18
C ASP A 73 -2.10 11.16 9.62
N PHE A 74 -1.88 11.60 8.39
CA PHE A 74 -2.78 12.52 7.71
C PHE A 74 -4.19 11.94 7.54
N ALA A 75 -4.30 10.68 7.12
CA ALA A 75 -5.59 10.03 6.88
C ALA A 75 -6.39 9.86 8.19
N LEU A 76 -5.73 9.49 9.28
CA LEU A 76 -6.36 9.38 10.59
C LEU A 76 -6.78 10.74 11.15
N GLU A 77 -5.95 11.77 10.99
CA GLU A 77 -6.28 13.14 11.42
C GLU A 77 -7.53 13.68 10.69
N ALA A 78 -7.63 13.43 9.38
CA ALA A 78 -8.79 13.82 8.57
C ALA A 78 -10.12 13.26 9.11
N HIS A 79 -10.08 12.15 9.83
CA HIS A 79 -11.24 11.50 10.45
C HIS A 79 -11.26 11.62 11.99
N LYS A 80 -10.42 12.49 12.56
CA LYS A 80 -10.31 12.70 14.03
C LYS A 80 -9.93 11.44 14.81
N LEU A 81 -9.17 10.55 14.17
CA LEU A 81 -8.69 9.29 14.76
C LEU A 81 -7.19 9.33 15.11
N GLN A 82 -6.56 10.50 15.07
CA GLN A 82 -5.12 10.68 15.29
C GLN A 82 -4.65 10.23 16.69
N ASN A 83 -5.55 10.16 17.66
CA ASN A 83 -5.21 9.74 19.03
C ASN A 83 -5.40 8.24 19.27
N ASP A 84 -5.94 7.49 18.31
CA ASP A 84 -6.08 6.04 18.40
C ASP A 84 -4.77 5.35 17.97
N LEU A 85 -3.81 5.34 18.88
CA LEU A 85 -2.49 4.74 18.64
C LEU A 85 -2.57 3.24 18.39
N VAL A 86 -3.51 2.55 19.03
CA VAL A 86 -3.71 1.10 18.85
C VAL A 86 -4.18 0.81 17.42
N LEU A 87 -5.12 1.61 16.91
CA LEU A 87 -5.55 1.51 15.51
C LEU A 87 -4.40 1.79 14.54
N LYS A 88 -3.64 2.85 14.79
CA LYS A 88 -2.49 3.21 13.94
C LYS A 88 -1.47 2.08 13.86
N GLU A 89 -1.05 1.54 15.00
CA GLU A 89 -0.09 0.43 15.06
C GLU A 89 -0.62 -0.81 14.34
N ARG A 90 -1.91 -1.11 14.50
CA ARG A 90 -2.55 -2.24 13.84
C ARG A 90 -2.58 -2.08 12.31
N LEU A 91 -2.95 -0.90 11.82
CA LEU A 91 -2.95 -0.59 10.39
C LEU A 91 -1.56 -0.71 9.77
N LEU A 92 -0.53 -0.23 10.46
CA LEU A 92 0.86 -0.34 10.00
C LEU A 92 1.33 -1.80 9.99
N ALA A 93 0.99 -2.60 11.00
CA ALA A 93 1.31 -4.01 11.03
C ALA A 93 0.65 -4.77 9.87
N LEU A 94 -0.62 -4.52 9.61
CA LEU A 94 -1.35 -5.12 8.48
C LEU A 94 -0.82 -4.65 7.13
N TYR A 95 -0.36 -3.41 7.03
CA TYR A 95 0.26 -2.90 5.82
C TYR A 95 1.64 -3.53 5.56
N TRP A 96 2.39 -3.83 6.61
CA TRP A 96 3.66 -4.55 6.50
C TRP A 96 3.50 -5.96 5.92
N GLU A 97 2.36 -6.59 6.21
CA GLU A 97 2.02 -7.96 5.77
C GLU A 97 0.90 -7.96 4.70
N LEU A 98 0.93 -6.99 3.76
CA LEU A 98 -0.10 -6.87 2.73
C LEU A 98 -0.31 -8.17 1.96
N GLN A 99 -1.59 -8.51 1.78
CA GLN A 99 -1.99 -9.66 0.99
C GLN A 99 -2.01 -9.31 -0.51
N PRO A 100 -1.56 -10.22 -1.37
CA PRO A 100 -1.74 -10.07 -2.80
C PRO A 100 -3.23 -10.22 -3.16
N TYR A 101 -3.64 -9.66 -4.31
CA TYR A 101 -4.94 -9.98 -4.87
C TYR A 101 -5.04 -11.48 -5.14
N SER A 102 -6.24 -12.07 -5.03
CA SER A 102 -6.46 -13.51 -5.06
C SER A 102 -5.99 -14.18 -6.37
N GLU A 103 -6.05 -13.47 -7.49
CA GLU A 103 -5.66 -13.94 -8.82
C GLU A 103 -4.15 -13.90 -9.08
N VAL A 104 -3.38 -13.17 -8.27
CA VAL A 104 -1.95 -12.88 -8.54
C VAL A 104 -1.10 -14.13 -8.55
N SER A 105 -1.27 -15.01 -7.57
CA SER A 105 -0.46 -16.23 -7.47
C SER A 105 -0.60 -17.12 -8.70
N GLN A 106 -1.84 -17.33 -9.16
CA GLN A 106 -2.10 -18.15 -10.35
C GLN A 106 -1.59 -17.48 -11.62
N MET A 107 -1.85 -16.17 -11.75
CA MET A 107 -1.37 -15.38 -12.89
C MET A 107 0.16 -15.46 -13.03
N LEU A 108 0.89 -15.28 -11.94
CA LEU A 108 2.37 -15.33 -11.96
C LEU A 108 2.88 -16.72 -12.31
N LYS A 109 2.22 -17.80 -11.85
CA LYS A 109 2.57 -19.17 -12.22
C LYS A 109 2.38 -19.42 -13.71
N GLU A 110 1.30 -18.91 -14.30
CA GLU A 110 1.02 -19.04 -15.73
C GLU A 110 2.01 -18.23 -16.58
N LEU A 111 2.28 -16.96 -16.18
CA LEU A 111 3.26 -16.13 -16.87
C LEU A 111 4.67 -16.73 -16.83
N LYS A 112 5.07 -17.32 -15.72
CA LYS A 112 6.37 -17.95 -15.57
C LYS A 112 6.59 -19.10 -16.58
N LYS A 113 5.51 -19.73 -17.05
CA LYS A 113 5.58 -20.75 -18.11
C LYS A 113 5.78 -20.14 -19.49
N MET A 114 5.38 -18.87 -19.69
CA MET A 114 5.35 -18.19 -20.99
C MET A 114 6.53 -17.24 -21.19
N VAL A 115 7.12 -16.72 -20.12
CA VAL A 115 8.20 -15.72 -20.15
C VAL A 115 9.42 -16.19 -19.38
N LEU A 116 10.61 -15.71 -19.78
CA LEU A 116 11.87 -16.08 -19.13
C LEU A 116 12.14 -15.33 -17.83
N LYS A 117 11.61 -14.10 -17.70
CA LYS A 117 11.87 -13.23 -16.55
C LYS A 117 10.60 -12.55 -16.06
N LEU A 118 10.41 -12.57 -14.74
CA LEU A 118 9.45 -11.74 -14.02
C LEU A 118 10.23 -10.77 -13.13
N LEU A 119 9.98 -9.47 -13.28
CA LEU A 119 10.60 -8.42 -12.49
C LEU A 119 9.52 -7.65 -11.73
N PHE A 120 9.84 -7.30 -10.49
CA PHE A 120 8.97 -6.50 -9.62
C PHE A 120 9.65 -5.16 -9.37
N TYR A 121 8.92 -4.08 -9.60
CA TYR A 121 9.42 -2.72 -9.43
C TYR A 121 8.57 -1.97 -8.41
N PRO A 122 8.84 -2.15 -7.10
CA PRO A 122 8.14 -1.37 -6.08
C PRO A 122 8.59 0.10 -6.11
N MET A 123 7.66 1.01 -5.86
CA MET A 123 7.89 2.47 -5.92
C MET A 123 8.98 2.95 -4.94
N ASP A 124 9.27 2.19 -3.89
CA ASP A 124 10.29 2.49 -2.88
C ASP A 124 11.73 2.28 -3.36
N LEU A 125 11.93 1.61 -4.49
CA LEU A 125 13.26 1.39 -5.08
C LEU A 125 13.68 2.48 -6.07
N GLN A 126 12.94 3.58 -6.20
CA GLN A 126 13.39 4.73 -6.97
C GLN A 126 14.57 5.41 -6.26
N LYS A 127 15.74 4.79 -6.35
CA LYS A 127 17.00 5.51 -6.24
C LYS A 127 17.25 6.15 -7.60
N CYS A 128 16.93 7.41 -7.71
CA CYS A 128 17.51 8.24 -8.76
C CYS A 128 18.96 8.50 -8.46
#